data_f66021ca59526e81700f787cabcdf762
#
_entry.id   f66021ca59526e81700f787cabcdf762
#
_cell.length_a   1.000
_cell.length_b   1.000
_cell.length_c   1.000
_cell.angle_alpha   90.00
_cell.angle_beta   90.00
_cell.angle_gamma   90.00
#
_symmetry.space_group_name_H-M   'P 1'
#
loop_
_entity.id
_entity.type
_entity.pdbx_description
1 polymer ?
#
loop_
_entity_poly.entity_id
_entity_poly.type
_entity_poly.pdbx_seq_one_letter_code
_entity_poly.pdbx_strand_id
1 'polypeptide(L)'
;MNSDLRSVPTPLTRRDFLAASALATLGAAAGCSTLEKSGARETIIDIHQHVGYAGRSNPVLLAHQRTMGVRKTILLPAGRPLDRHSTNNGVSNGLEAKCLGNEDCYQLAREYPKEFAFGANEVPDVPEAVREIEKYLKLGAVVIGEQKFAVECDSPEMLRLYELAAEYRVPILMHWQYQRFNYGFDPFHKVLPKFPRTVFIGHAQTWWANIDASYKDDAKNLYPKGKVTPGGLTDRYLSDYPNMFGDLSAGSGLNALRRDEDHARDFLLRHRDKLIYGSDCDDLVGAGDACQGAQTIAEIRRLVPETKIRRKLFSENAKRVFRI
;
A
#
# COMPACT_ATOMS: atom_id res chain seq x y z
N MET A 1 -57.80 -42.78 37.95
CA MET A 1 -57.99 -41.57 38.78
C MET A 1 -56.69 -41.32 39.49
N ASN A 2 -55.84 -40.50 38.94
CA ASN A 2 -54.62 -40.00 39.59
C ASN A 2 -54.56 -38.49 39.39
N SER A 3 -54.68 -37.78 40.49
CA SER A 3 -54.65 -36.32 40.53
C SER A 3 -53.21 -35.81 40.72
N ASP A 4 -52.66 -35.20 39.66
CA ASP A 4 -51.39 -34.48 39.71
C ASP A 4 -51.57 -33.16 40.47
N LEU A 5 -51.00 -33.13 41.64
CA LEU A 5 -50.78 -31.87 42.42
C LEU A 5 -49.58 -31.16 41.92
N ARG A 6 -49.75 -30.08 41.14
CA ARG A 6 -48.68 -29.14 40.78
C ARG A 6 -48.30 -28.34 42.02
N SER A 7 -47.04 -28.45 42.44
CA SER A 7 -46.46 -27.62 43.51
C SER A 7 -46.24 -26.18 42.98
N VAL A 8 -46.82 -25.24 43.68
CA VAL A 8 -46.62 -23.79 43.47
C VAL A 8 -45.26 -23.38 44.07
N PRO A 9 -44.38 -22.69 43.35
CA PRO A 9 -43.11 -22.27 43.90
C PRO A 9 -43.32 -21.17 44.97
N THR A 10 -42.65 -21.34 46.09
CA THR A 10 -42.62 -20.39 47.20
C THR A 10 -41.95 -19.08 46.80
N PRO A 11 -42.51 -17.90 47.13
CA PRO A 11 -41.89 -16.62 46.78
C PRO A 11 -40.59 -16.41 47.56
N LEU A 12 -39.53 -15.99 46.86
CA LEU A 12 -38.24 -15.64 47.45
C LEU A 12 -38.37 -14.51 48.47
N THR A 13 -37.73 -14.65 49.62
CA THR A 13 -37.74 -13.63 50.66
C THR A 13 -36.69 -12.53 50.39
N ARG A 14 -36.87 -11.35 51.03
CA ARG A 14 -35.88 -10.25 50.97
C ARG A 14 -34.46 -10.69 51.37
N ARG A 15 -34.33 -11.69 52.23
CA ARG A 15 -33.05 -12.25 52.65
C ARG A 15 -32.37 -13.05 51.52
N ASP A 16 -33.15 -13.79 50.74
CA ASP A 16 -32.63 -14.58 49.61
C ASP A 16 -32.14 -13.66 48.49
N PHE A 17 -32.82 -12.53 48.28
CA PHE A 17 -32.39 -11.51 47.31
C PHE A 17 -31.09 -10.79 47.72
N LEU A 18 -30.90 -10.49 49.01
CA LEU A 18 -29.68 -9.86 49.53
C LEU A 18 -28.48 -10.83 49.53
N ALA A 19 -28.72 -12.12 49.80
CA ALA A 19 -27.67 -13.14 49.70
C ALA A 19 -27.21 -13.38 48.26
N ALA A 20 -28.13 -13.39 47.30
CA ALA A 20 -27.78 -13.49 45.87
C ALA A 20 -27.03 -12.26 45.36
N SER A 21 -27.36 -11.06 45.86
CA SER A 21 -26.66 -9.82 45.50
C SER A 21 -25.25 -9.73 46.07
N ALA A 22 -24.99 -10.29 47.25
CA ALA A 22 -23.67 -10.33 47.88
C ALA A 22 -22.73 -11.33 47.22
N LEU A 23 -23.23 -12.43 46.71
CA LEU A 23 -22.42 -13.38 45.92
C LEU A 23 -22.08 -12.86 44.50
N ALA A 24 -22.96 -12.05 43.90
CA ALA A 24 -22.69 -11.43 42.59
C ALA A 24 -21.61 -10.35 42.65
N THR A 25 -21.47 -9.64 43.78
CA THR A 25 -20.42 -8.62 43.96
C THR A 25 -19.05 -9.19 44.29
N LEU A 26 -18.95 -10.37 44.91
CA LEU A 26 -17.67 -11.05 45.16
C LEU A 26 -17.14 -11.79 43.94
N GLY A 27 -18.00 -12.21 43.02
CA GLY A 27 -17.62 -12.80 41.72
C GLY A 27 -17.09 -11.77 40.71
N ALA A 28 -17.52 -10.50 40.80
CA ALA A 28 -17.07 -9.42 39.93
C ALA A 28 -15.69 -8.84 40.29
N ALA A 29 -15.22 -9.02 41.53
CA ALA A 29 -13.92 -8.51 41.97
C ALA A 29 -12.74 -9.47 41.65
N ALA A 30 -12.99 -10.76 41.40
CA ALA A 30 -11.95 -11.74 41.05
C ALA A 30 -11.77 -11.96 39.55
N GLY A 31 -12.64 -11.39 38.68
CA GLY A 31 -12.61 -11.48 37.22
C GLY A 31 -11.97 -10.28 36.52
N CYS A 32 -11.42 -9.31 37.26
CA CYS A 32 -10.91 -8.05 36.69
C CYS A 32 -9.39 -8.00 36.56
N SER A 33 -8.79 -9.11 36.18
CA SER A 33 -7.34 -9.11 35.86
C SER A 33 -7.03 -9.99 34.67
N THR A 34 -7.53 -9.63 33.52
CA THR A 34 -6.95 -9.73 32.17
C THR A 34 -7.99 -9.27 31.13
N LEU A 35 -8.54 -8.06 31.31
CA LEU A 35 -8.88 -7.28 30.14
C LEU A 35 -7.52 -6.92 29.55
N GLU A 36 -7.04 -7.77 28.62
CA GLU A 36 -6.06 -7.32 27.65
C GLU A 36 -6.52 -5.93 27.21
N LYS A 37 -5.67 -4.93 27.44
CA LYS A 37 -5.87 -3.59 26.87
C LYS A 37 -6.27 -3.84 25.43
N SER A 38 -7.50 -3.51 25.06
CA SER A 38 -7.99 -3.64 23.68
C SER A 38 -6.90 -3.02 22.82
N GLY A 39 -6.13 -3.84 22.14
CA GLY A 39 -4.95 -3.41 21.42
C GLY A 39 -5.38 -2.30 20.48
N ALA A 40 -4.76 -1.14 20.58
CA ALA A 40 -5.08 -0.01 19.74
C ALA A 40 -5.12 -0.53 18.30
N ARG A 41 -6.28 -0.37 17.63
CA ARG A 41 -6.52 -0.91 16.29
C ARG A 41 -5.34 -0.51 15.39
N GLU A 42 -4.72 -1.48 14.73
CA GLU A 42 -3.56 -1.29 13.89
C GLU A 42 -3.85 -0.22 12.83
N THR A 43 -3.03 0.82 12.77
CA THR A 43 -3.20 1.88 11.78
C THR A 43 -2.63 1.41 10.44
N ILE A 44 -3.45 1.45 9.40
CA ILE A 44 -3.04 1.09 8.04
C ILE A 44 -3.11 2.35 7.17
N ILE A 45 -2.02 2.64 6.47
CA ILE A 45 -1.92 3.66 5.43
C ILE A 45 -1.69 2.93 4.12
N ASP A 46 -2.56 3.16 3.16
CA ASP A 46 -2.46 2.64 1.80
C ASP A 46 -1.76 3.67 0.92
N ILE A 47 -0.55 3.36 0.45
CA ILE A 47 0.22 4.31 -0.36
C ILE A 47 -0.07 4.24 -1.86
N HIS A 48 -0.95 3.32 -2.30
CA HIS A 48 -1.17 3.09 -3.72
C HIS A 48 -2.64 2.84 -4.03
N GLN A 49 -3.32 3.87 -4.48
CA GLN A 49 -4.70 3.76 -4.94
C GLN A 49 -4.99 4.82 -6.01
N HIS A 50 -5.99 4.55 -6.86
CA HIS A 50 -6.34 5.42 -7.97
C HIS A 50 -7.81 5.86 -7.90
N VAL A 51 -8.07 7.11 -8.29
CA VAL A 51 -9.42 7.66 -8.47
C VAL A 51 -9.99 7.18 -9.80
N GLY A 52 -11.24 6.76 -9.81
CA GLY A 52 -11.90 6.27 -11.02
C GLY A 52 -11.36 4.95 -11.56
N TYR A 53 -10.58 4.19 -10.77
CA TYR A 53 -9.94 2.96 -11.19
C TYR A 53 -10.99 1.97 -11.72
N ALA A 54 -10.80 1.52 -12.97
CA ALA A 54 -11.75 0.67 -13.70
C ALA A 54 -13.21 1.17 -13.66
N GLY A 55 -13.42 2.48 -13.56
CA GLY A 55 -14.76 3.10 -13.48
C GLY A 55 -15.37 3.17 -12.07
N ARG A 56 -14.62 2.81 -11.03
CA ARG A 56 -15.07 2.88 -9.63
C ARG A 56 -15.31 4.33 -9.20
N SER A 57 -16.51 4.60 -8.63
CA SER A 57 -16.87 5.93 -8.14
C SER A 57 -16.19 6.27 -6.80
N ASN A 58 -16.07 7.57 -6.49
CA ASN A 58 -15.45 8.04 -5.24
C ASN A 58 -16.13 7.50 -3.97
N PRO A 59 -17.50 7.46 -3.86
CA PRO A 59 -18.15 6.84 -2.71
C PRO A 59 -17.80 5.36 -2.53
N VAL A 60 -17.69 4.61 -3.65
CA VAL A 60 -17.29 3.19 -3.61
C VAL A 60 -15.83 3.06 -3.19
N LEU A 61 -14.92 3.90 -3.71
CA LEU A 61 -13.52 3.92 -3.27
C LEU A 61 -13.42 4.19 -1.76
N LEU A 62 -14.14 5.18 -1.25
CA LEU A 62 -14.13 5.52 0.18
C LEU A 62 -14.64 4.35 1.04
N ALA A 63 -15.76 3.72 0.63
CA ALA A 63 -16.30 2.55 1.31
C ALA A 63 -15.34 1.36 1.29
N HIS A 64 -14.73 1.08 0.15
CA HIS A 64 -13.71 0.06 -0.05
C HIS A 64 -12.52 0.23 0.91
N GLN A 65 -11.93 1.42 0.99
CA GLN A 65 -10.81 1.69 1.87
C GLN A 65 -11.20 1.52 3.36
N ARG A 66 -12.38 1.97 3.74
CA ARG A 66 -12.92 1.80 5.10
C ARG A 66 -13.15 0.32 5.44
N THR A 67 -13.64 -0.48 4.49
CA THR A 67 -13.84 -1.93 4.65
C THR A 67 -12.52 -2.66 4.88
N MET A 68 -11.45 -2.31 4.16
CA MET A 68 -10.10 -2.84 4.40
C MET A 68 -9.52 -2.42 5.76
N GLY A 69 -10.12 -1.44 6.44
CA GLY A 69 -9.62 -0.88 7.69
C GLY A 69 -8.50 0.14 7.48
N VAL A 70 -8.35 0.66 6.28
CA VAL A 70 -7.38 1.70 5.95
C VAL A 70 -7.80 3.02 6.60
N ARG A 71 -6.83 3.71 7.20
CA ARG A 71 -7.04 5.00 7.88
C ARG A 71 -6.77 6.19 6.98
N LYS A 72 -5.78 6.07 6.12
CA LYS A 72 -5.39 7.09 5.14
C LYS A 72 -4.90 6.42 3.87
N THR A 73 -5.23 7.01 2.73
CA THR A 73 -4.87 6.53 1.40
C THR A 73 -4.16 7.63 0.63
N ILE A 74 -3.11 7.29 -0.10
CA ILE A 74 -2.47 8.18 -1.07
C ILE A 74 -3.03 7.85 -2.45
N LEU A 75 -3.62 8.87 -3.09
CA LEU A 75 -4.21 8.77 -4.42
C LEU A 75 -3.15 9.09 -5.47
N LEU A 76 -2.86 8.15 -6.34
CA LEU A 76 -1.88 8.29 -7.40
C LEU A 76 -2.60 8.65 -8.72
N PRO A 77 -2.36 9.86 -9.26
CA PRO A 77 -3.00 10.28 -10.50
C PRO A 77 -2.32 9.69 -11.74
N ALA A 78 -3.10 9.62 -12.81
CA ALA A 78 -2.58 9.25 -14.13
C ALA A 78 -1.81 10.38 -14.84
N GLY A 79 -1.80 11.58 -14.31
CA GLY A 79 -1.38 12.77 -15.00
C GLY A 79 -2.56 13.43 -15.72
N ARG A 80 -2.29 14.18 -16.79
CA ARG A 80 -3.34 14.68 -17.69
C ARG A 80 -3.74 13.58 -18.65
N PRO A 81 -5.03 13.51 -19.03
CA PRO A 81 -5.43 12.70 -20.18
C PRO A 81 -4.71 13.16 -21.44
N LEU A 82 -4.08 12.22 -22.15
CA LEU A 82 -3.38 12.48 -23.40
C LEU A 82 -3.96 11.62 -24.52
N ASP A 83 -4.09 12.22 -25.70
CA ASP A 83 -4.49 11.56 -26.94
C ASP A 83 -3.28 11.15 -27.80
N ARG A 84 -2.06 11.29 -27.27
CA ARG A 84 -0.80 10.97 -27.95
C ARG A 84 0.05 10.02 -27.12
N HIS A 85 0.91 9.27 -27.81
CA HIS A 85 1.96 8.48 -27.19
C HIS A 85 3.13 9.37 -26.73
N SER A 86 3.92 8.88 -25.79
CA SER A 86 5.21 9.47 -25.45
C SER A 86 6.21 9.30 -26.61
N THR A 87 7.30 10.06 -26.58
CA THR A 87 8.35 9.96 -27.59
C THR A 87 9.04 8.60 -27.61
N ASN A 88 8.94 7.83 -26.54
CA ASN A 88 9.47 6.46 -26.42
C ASN A 88 8.43 5.38 -26.77
N ASN A 89 7.41 5.70 -27.56
CA ASN A 89 6.31 4.81 -27.92
C ASN A 89 5.49 4.27 -26.72
N GLY A 90 5.58 4.93 -25.58
CA GLY A 90 4.76 4.62 -24.44
C GLY A 90 3.37 5.22 -24.54
N VAL A 91 2.45 4.64 -23.79
CA VAL A 91 1.13 5.18 -23.57
C VAL A 91 1.09 5.68 -22.14
N SER A 92 0.51 6.86 -21.91
CA SER A 92 0.44 7.40 -20.56
C SER A 92 -0.27 6.45 -19.59
N ASN A 93 0.10 6.49 -18.32
CA ASN A 93 -0.56 5.72 -17.29
C ASN A 93 -2.07 5.97 -17.24
N GLY A 94 -2.53 7.20 -17.52
CA GLY A 94 -3.94 7.55 -17.55
C GLY A 94 -4.75 6.76 -18.57
N LEU A 95 -4.15 6.44 -19.70
CA LEU A 95 -4.78 5.62 -20.75
C LEU A 95 -4.72 4.13 -20.39
N GLU A 96 -3.59 3.65 -19.87
CA GLU A 96 -3.37 2.23 -19.55
C GLU A 96 -4.09 1.78 -18.27
N ALA A 97 -3.99 2.54 -17.19
CA ALA A 97 -4.55 2.18 -15.91
C ALA A 97 -6.05 2.46 -15.78
N LYS A 98 -6.66 3.13 -16.76
CA LYS A 98 -8.09 3.50 -16.72
C LYS A 98 -8.46 4.21 -15.41
N CYS A 99 -7.66 5.16 -14.98
CA CYS A 99 -7.87 5.97 -13.80
C CYS A 99 -7.84 7.47 -14.14
N LEU A 100 -8.27 8.30 -13.20
CA LEU A 100 -8.38 9.74 -13.37
C LEU A 100 -7.07 10.48 -13.02
N GLY A 101 -7.02 11.78 -13.33
CA GLY A 101 -5.81 12.56 -13.29
C GLY A 101 -5.57 13.33 -11.98
N ASN A 102 -4.63 14.30 -12.07
CA ASN A 102 -4.19 15.12 -10.95
C ASN A 102 -5.33 15.87 -10.27
N GLU A 103 -6.21 16.50 -11.06
CA GLU A 103 -7.31 17.32 -10.53
C GLU A 103 -8.31 16.48 -9.73
N ASP A 104 -8.66 15.28 -10.22
CA ASP A 104 -9.62 14.39 -9.54
C ASP A 104 -9.05 13.90 -8.20
N CYS A 105 -7.77 13.55 -8.16
CA CYS A 105 -7.08 13.14 -6.93
C CYS A 105 -7.02 14.31 -5.93
N TYR A 106 -6.70 15.50 -6.39
CA TYR A 106 -6.66 16.71 -5.56
C TYR A 106 -8.03 17.05 -4.98
N GLN A 107 -9.09 17.04 -5.80
CA GLN A 107 -10.44 17.36 -5.32
C GLN A 107 -10.94 16.34 -4.29
N LEU A 108 -10.74 15.04 -4.54
CA LEU A 108 -11.14 14.01 -3.57
C LEU A 108 -10.37 14.13 -2.25
N ALA A 109 -9.07 14.43 -2.30
CA ALA A 109 -8.28 14.65 -1.10
C ALA A 109 -8.69 15.91 -0.33
N ARG A 110 -9.15 16.96 -1.01
CA ARG A 110 -9.73 18.15 -0.38
C ARG A 110 -11.09 17.89 0.28
N GLU A 111 -11.91 17.04 -0.34
CA GLU A 111 -13.21 16.65 0.20
C GLU A 111 -13.08 15.79 1.47
N TYR A 112 -12.10 14.87 1.48
CA TYR A 112 -11.87 13.95 2.59
C TYR A 112 -10.41 14.01 3.11
N PRO A 113 -9.97 15.14 3.69
CA PRO A 113 -8.54 15.36 4.02
C PRO A 113 -8.02 14.46 5.15
N LYS A 114 -8.91 13.83 5.92
CA LYS A 114 -8.52 12.86 6.95
C LYS A 114 -8.24 11.48 6.36
N GLU A 115 -8.96 11.11 5.31
CA GLU A 115 -8.87 9.81 4.64
C GLU A 115 -7.90 9.79 3.47
N PHE A 116 -7.74 10.91 2.74
CA PHE A 116 -6.93 10.96 1.54
C PHE A 116 -5.79 11.97 1.62
N ALA A 117 -4.68 11.63 0.99
CA ALA A 117 -3.65 12.50 0.45
C ALA A 117 -3.52 12.19 -1.05
N PHE A 118 -2.81 13.00 -1.81
CA PHE A 118 -2.71 12.82 -3.25
C PHE A 118 -1.28 13.00 -3.76
N GLY A 119 -1.00 12.42 -4.91
CA GLY A 119 0.21 12.58 -5.68
C GLY A 119 0.06 13.54 -6.85
N ALA A 120 1.16 13.77 -7.53
CA ALA A 120 1.22 14.51 -8.77
C ALA A 120 1.91 13.67 -9.85
N ASN A 121 1.41 13.69 -11.07
CA ASN A 121 1.97 12.90 -12.16
C ASN A 121 1.78 13.57 -13.51
N GLU A 122 2.63 13.24 -14.47
CA GLU A 122 2.49 13.57 -15.88
C GLU A 122 3.42 12.66 -16.70
N VAL A 123 3.14 12.49 -17.96
CA VAL A 123 4.03 11.78 -18.91
C VAL A 123 5.36 12.55 -18.99
N PRO A 124 6.49 11.95 -18.59
CA PRO A 124 7.73 12.68 -18.34
C PRO A 124 8.35 13.35 -19.59
N ASP A 125 8.08 12.83 -20.77
CA ASP A 125 8.62 13.32 -22.03
C ASP A 125 7.72 14.35 -22.77
N VAL A 126 6.65 14.81 -22.11
CA VAL A 126 5.92 15.99 -22.63
C VAL A 126 6.52 17.28 -22.10
N PRO A 127 6.56 18.38 -22.89
CA PRO A 127 7.23 19.62 -22.52
C PRO A 127 6.75 20.25 -21.20
N GLU A 128 5.48 20.03 -20.86
CA GLU A 128 4.83 20.60 -19.68
C GLU A 128 4.94 19.75 -18.40
N ALA A 129 5.55 18.56 -18.47
CA ALA A 129 5.54 17.57 -17.39
C ALA A 129 5.97 18.16 -16.04
N VAL A 130 7.13 18.80 -15.99
CA VAL A 130 7.65 19.41 -14.75
C VAL A 130 6.69 20.47 -14.21
N ARG A 131 6.18 21.36 -15.07
CA ARG A 131 5.26 22.42 -14.65
C ARG A 131 3.94 21.89 -14.14
N GLU A 132 3.39 20.86 -14.77
CA GLU A 132 2.14 20.24 -14.34
C GLU A 132 2.30 19.52 -12.99
N ILE A 133 3.36 18.74 -12.83
CA ILE A 133 3.66 18.08 -11.55
C ILE A 133 3.90 19.12 -10.45
N GLU A 134 4.73 20.14 -10.73
CA GLU A 134 5.06 21.19 -9.77
C GLU A 134 3.82 21.97 -9.30
N LYS A 135 2.86 22.20 -10.19
CA LYS A 135 1.57 22.82 -9.84
C LYS A 135 0.90 22.09 -8.68
N TYR A 136 0.80 20.75 -8.75
CA TYR A 136 0.13 19.95 -7.72
C TYR A 136 1.02 19.72 -6.48
N LEU A 137 2.34 19.72 -6.63
CA LEU A 137 3.26 19.75 -5.48
C LEU A 137 3.08 21.01 -4.64
N LYS A 138 2.91 22.18 -5.28
CA LYS A 138 2.57 23.44 -4.61
C LYS A 138 1.21 23.43 -3.94
N LEU A 139 0.28 22.60 -4.41
CA LEU A 139 -1.04 22.35 -3.80
C LEU A 139 -1.03 21.29 -2.70
N GLY A 140 0.14 20.68 -2.40
CA GLY A 140 0.32 19.75 -1.31
C GLY A 140 0.36 18.27 -1.70
N ALA A 141 0.63 17.94 -2.97
CA ALA A 141 0.91 16.58 -3.37
C ALA A 141 2.12 16.02 -2.61
N VAL A 142 2.00 14.77 -2.13
CA VAL A 142 2.98 14.13 -1.24
C VAL A 142 3.89 13.11 -1.93
N VAL A 143 3.72 12.91 -3.24
CA VAL A 143 4.50 11.96 -4.07
C VAL A 143 4.44 12.38 -5.53
N ILE A 144 5.49 12.10 -6.30
CA ILE A 144 5.45 12.09 -7.76
C ILE A 144 5.19 10.65 -8.21
N GLY A 145 4.11 10.41 -8.96
CA GLY A 145 3.76 9.07 -9.45
C GLY A 145 2.27 8.73 -9.32
N GLU A 146 1.91 7.59 -9.83
CA GLU A 146 2.73 6.44 -10.26
C GLU A 146 3.41 6.74 -11.60
N GLN A 147 4.74 6.70 -11.64
CA GLN A 147 5.50 6.81 -12.89
C GLN A 147 5.43 5.49 -13.64
N LYS A 148 4.52 5.39 -14.61
CA LYS A 148 4.22 4.19 -15.39
C LYS A 148 4.24 4.52 -16.87
N PHE A 149 5.44 4.79 -17.39
CA PHE A 149 5.64 5.28 -18.74
C PHE A 149 6.75 4.50 -19.44
N ALA A 150 6.65 4.38 -20.77
CA ALA A 150 7.63 3.68 -21.61
C ALA A 150 8.84 4.58 -21.88
N VAL A 151 9.62 4.85 -20.84
CA VAL A 151 10.82 5.71 -20.88
C VAL A 151 11.99 5.03 -20.18
N GLU A 152 13.20 5.38 -20.55
CA GLU A 152 14.40 4.96 -19.81
C GLU A 152 14.46 5.65 -18.46
N CYS A 153 14.78 4.89 -17.40
CA CYS A 153 14.83 5.40 -16.04
C CYS A 153 15.97 6.42 -15.81
N ASP A 154 16.94 6.49 -16.69
CA ASP A 154 18.03 7.45 -16.68
C ASP A 154 17.93 8.50 -17.81
N SER A 155 16.78 8.58 -18.47
CA SER A 155 16.54 9.61 -19.48
C SER A 155 16.57 11.01 -18.89
N PRO A 156 16.94 12.04 -19.66
CA PRO A 156 16.94 13.43 -19.20
C PRO A 156 15.61 13.88 -18.58
N GLU A 157 14.50 13.36 -19.09
CA GLU A 157 13.14 13.63 -18.62
C GLU A 157 12.94 13.08 -17.18
N MET A 158 13.33 11.84 -16.96
CA MET A 158 13.23 11.21 -15.64
C MET A 158 14.19 11.85 -14.63
N LEU A 159 15.43 12.17 -15.04
CA LEU A 159 16.40 12.83 -14.16
C LEU A 159 15.87 14.17 -13.64
N ARG A 160 15.16 14.96 -14.50
CA ARG A 160 14.50 16.20 -14.05
C ARG A 160 13.42 15.95 -13.00
N LEU A 161 12.65 14.87 -13.13
CA LEU A 161 11.64 14.52 -12.12
C LEU A 161 12.28 14.07 -10.79
N TYR A 162 13.45 13.42 -10.84
CA TYR A 162 14.19 13.07 -9.63
C TYR A 162 14.73 14.30 -8.90
N GLU A 163 15.21 15.30 -9.63
CA GLU A 163 15.60 16.59 -9.07
C GLU A 163 14.40 17.31 -8.44
N LEU A 164 13.28 17.38 -9.14
CA LEU A 164 12.04 17.97 -8.64
C LEU A 164 11.54 17.27 -7.36
N ALA A 165 11.59 15.95 -7.31
CA ALA A 165 11.24 15.18 -6.12
C ALA A 165 12.14 15.53 -4.92
N ALA A 166 13.46 15.70 -5.16
CA ALA A 166 14.41 16.12 -4.15
C ALA A 166 14.17 17.54 -3.67
N GLU A 167 13.81 18.48 -4.55
CA GLU A 167 13.50 19.87 -4.26
C GLU A 167 12.29 19.99 -3.34
N TYR A 168 11.20 19.34 -3.71
CA TYR A 168 9.95 19.30 -2.92
C TYR A 168 10.00 18.33 -1.74
N ARG A 169 11.07 17.54 -1.63
CA ARG A 169 11.26 16.52 -0.59
C ARG A 169 10.12 15.52 -0.52
N VAL A 170 9.62 15.09 -1.65
CA VAL A 170 8.63 14.03 -1.82
C VAL A 170 9.27 12.80 -2.44
N PRO A 171 8.75 11.59 -2.20
CA PRO A 171 9.22 10.39 -2.91
C PRO A 171 8.74 10.40 -4.36
N ILE A 172 9.40 9.55 -5.18
CA ILE A 172 8.93 9.19 -6.51
C ILE A 172 8.63 7.70 -6.56
N LEU A 173 7.44 7.33 -7.02
CA LEU A 173 6.99 5.94 -7.12
C LEU A 173 7.08 5.47 -8.56
N MET A 174 7.84 4.38 -8.78
CA MET A 174 8.26 3.87 -10.08
C MET A 174 7.61 2.52 -10.37
N HIS A 175 6.83 2.43 -11.45
CA HIS A 175 6.26 1.17 -11.94
C HIS A 175 7.25 0.48 -12.89
N TRP A 176 7.86 -0.60 -12.46
CA TRP A 176 8.80 -1.37 -13.25
C TRP A 176 8.11 -2.58 -13.93
N GLN A 177 8.01 -2.54 -15.26
CA GLN A 177 7.49 -3.66 -16.04
C GLN A 177 8.36 -3.89 -17.27
N TYR A 178 9.02 -5.04 -17.34
CA TYR A 178 9.97 -5.38 -18.38
C TYR A 178 9.39 -5.19 -19.79
N GLN A 179 10.15 -4.51 -20.64
CA GLN A 179 9.81 -4.13 -22.02
C GLN A 179 8.54 -3.29 -22.16
N ARG A 180 8.00 -2.72 -21.09
CA ARG A 180 6.78 -1.93 -21.15
C ARG A 180 6.86 -0.58 -20.46
N PHE A 181 7.31 -0.54 -19.20
CA PHE A 181 7.38 0.70 -18.44
C PHE A 181 8.68 0.80 -17.64
N ASN A 182 9.24 1.99 -17.59
CA ASN A 182 10.45 2.35 -16.89
C ASN A 182 11.61 1.38 -17.23
N TYR A 183 12.17 1.55 -18.41
CA TYR A 183 13.27 0.72 -18.87
C TYR A 183 14.54 0.94 -18.05
N GLY A 184 15.42 -0.06 -18.01
CA GLY A 184 16.71 0.06 -17.35
C GLY A 184 16.67 -0.25 -15.86
N PHE A 185 15.92 -1.28 -15.44
CA PHE A 185 15.88 -1.69 -14.02
C PHE A 185 17.25 -2.15 -13.51
N ASP A 186 17.98 -3.00 -14.25
CA ASP A 186 19.32 -3.46 -13.83
C ASP A 186 20.31 -2.30 -13.67
N PRO A 187 20.49 -1.37 -14.65
CA PRO A 187 21.42 -0.25 -14.49
C PRO A 187 20.92 0.85 -13.52
N PHE A 188 19.73 0.77 -12.93
CA PHE A 188 19.19 1.80 -12.03
C PHE A 188 20.07 2.04 -10.79
N HIS A 189 20.88 1.06 -10.39
CA HIS A 189 21.91 1.25 -9.37
C HIS A 189 22.89 2.40 -9.66
N LYS A 190 23.03 2.83 -10.92
CA LYS A 190 23.86 3.97 -11.33
C LYS A 190 23.15 5.31 -11.12
N VAL A 191 21.81 5.29 -11.03
CA VAL A 191 20.95 6.47 -10.77
C VAL A 191 20.87 6.77 -9.28
N LEU A 192 20.63 5.76 -8.46
CA LEU A 192 20.39 5.89 -7.03
C LEU A 192 21.44 6.77 -6.29
N PRO A 193 22.76 6.57 -6.46
CA PRO A 193 23.77 7.37 -5.77
C PRO A 193 23.90 8.81 -6.32
N LYS A 194 23.41 9.09 -7.53
CA LYS A 194 23.41 10.45 -8.10
C LYS A 194 22.34 11.32 -7.49
N PHE A 195 21.27 10.70 -6.94
CA PHE A 195 20.13 11.40 -6.34
C PHE A 195 19.93 11.01 -4.86
N PRO A 196 20.91 11.27 -3.98
CA PRO A 196 20.86 10.79 -2.58
C PRO A 196 19.76 11.46 -1.74
N ARG A 197 19.20 12.57 -2.21
CA ARG A 197 18.09 13.28 -1.55
C ARG A 197 16.71 12.87 -2.06
N THR A 198 16.63 12.15 -3.18
CA THR A 198 15.39 11.64 -3.75
C THR A 198 15.10 10.27 -3.16
N VAL A 199 13.93 10.09 -2.60
CA VAL A 199 13.44 8.79 -2.15
C VAL A 199 12.72 8.13 -3.32
N PHE A 200 13.16 6.93 -3.68
CA PHE A 200 12.57 6.11 -4.73
C PHE A 200 11.75 4.98 -4.11
N ILE A 201 10.58 4.70 -4.68
CA ILE A 201 9.72 3.59 -4.26
C ILE A 201 9.52 2.68 -5.46
N GLY A 202 10.01 1.44 -5.37
CA GLY A 202 9.87 0.44 -6.42
C GLY A 202 8.55 -0.31 -6.31
N HIS A 203 7.92 -0.53 -7.45
CA HIS A 203 6.62 -1.17 -7.58
C HIS A 203 6.54 -2.02 -8.85
N ALA A 204 5.57 -2.90 -8.92
CA ALA A 204 5.13 -3.71 -10.04
C ALA A 204 5.97 -4.98 -10.33
N GLN A 205 5.76 -5.55 -11.53
CA GLN A 205 6.11 -6.92 -11.82
C GLN A 205 7.62 -7.16 -11.85
N THR A 206 8.38 -6.34 -12.56
CA THR A 206 9.84 -6.48 -12.65
C THR A 206 10.50 -6.24 -11.30
N TRP A 207 10.02 -5.24 -10.55
CA TRP A 207 10.48 -5.01 -9.18
C TRP A 207 10.33 -6.27 -8.32
N TRP A 208 9.13 -6.86 -8.28
CA TRP A 208 8.84 -8.00 -7.42
C TRP A 208 9.35 -9.35 -7.94
N ALA A 209 9.54 -9.52 -9.25
CA ALA A 209 10.15 -10.71 -9.81
C ALA A 209 11.64 -10.79 -9.48
N ASN A 210 12.33 -9.64 -9.46
CA ASN A 210 13.77 -9.51 -9.20
C ASN A 210 14.17 -9.57 -7.71
N ILE A 211 13.28 -9.98 -6.80
CA ILE A 211 13.68 -10.47 -5.45
C ILE A 211 14.51 -11.76 -5.56
N ASP A 212 14.37 -12.48 -6.67
CA ASP A 212 14.96 -13.77 -6.97
C ASP A 212 16.23 -13.58 -7.81
N ALA A 213 17.40 -13.98 -7.28
CA ALA A 213 18.69 -13.88 -7.97
C ALA A 213 18.78 -14.78 -9.21
N SER A 214 17.96 -15.81 -9.30
CA SER A 214 17.89 -16.72 -10.46
C SER A 214 16.97 -16.23 -11.56
N TYR A 215 16.11 -15.23 -11.27
CA TYR A 215 15.15 -14.68 -12.24
C TYR A 215 15.88 -13.98 -13.39
N LYS A 216 15.38 -14.21 -14.58
CA LYS A 216 15.77 -13.49 -15.78
C LYS A 216 14.54 -12.74 -16.29
N ASP A 217 14.71 -11.46 -16.54
CA ASP A 217 13.64 -10.62 -17.04
C ASP A 217 12.99 -11.23 -18.29
N ASP A 218 11.69 -11.50 -18.20
CA ASP A 218 10.91 -12.15 -19.22
C ASP A 218 9.50 -11.54 -19.25
N ALA A 219 9.14 -10.93 -20.38
CA ALA A 219 7.82 -10.35 -20.60
C ALA A 219 6.67 -11.37 -20.53
N LYS A 220 6.97 -12.68 -20.70
CA LYS A 220 5.98 -13.76 -20.59
C LYS A 220 5.87 -14.35 -19.20
N ASN A 221 6.81 -14.04 -18.30
CA ASN A 221 6.84 -14.55 -16.93
C ASN A 221 6.99 -13.44 -15.89
N LEU A 222 6.06 -12.50 -15.89
CA LEU A 222 6.05 -11.35 -14.97
C LEU A 222 5.67 -11.70 -13.53
N TYR A 223 5.09 -12.89 -13.31
CA TYR A 223 4.66 -13.42 -12.00
C TYR A 223 5.30 -14.80 -11.75
N PRO A 224 6.62 -14.86 -11.54
CA PRO A 224 7.31 -16.13 -11.36
C PRO A 224 6.77 -16.89 -10.15
N LYS A 225 6.78 -18.21 -10.25
CA LYS A 225 6.28 -19.14 -9.23
C LYS A 225 7.44 -19.89 -8.56
N GLY A 226 7.17 -20.52 -7.41
CA GLY A 226 8.11 -21.39 -6.71
C GLY A 226 9.14 -20.65 -5.86
N LYS A 227 10.18 -21.38 -5.44
CA LYS A 227 11.19 -20.89 -4.52
C LYS A 227 11.98 -19.70 -5.07
N VAL A 228 12.44 -18.86 -4.17
CA VAL A 228 13.24 -17.66 -4.45
C VAL A 228 14.69 -17.93 -4.09
N THR A 229 15.59 -17.70 -5.01
CA THR A 229 17.02 -17.65 -4.72
C THR A 229 17.34 -16.27 -4.12
N PRO A 230 17.78 -16.17 -2.85
CA PRO A 230 18.04 -14.89 -2.20
C PRO A 230 19.09 -14.03 -2.90
N GLY A 231 19.03 -12.71 -2.71
CA GLY A 231 20.03 -11.76 -3.21
C GLY A 231 19.76 -11.24 -4.63
N GLY A 232 18.49 -11.26 -5.08
CA GLY A 232 18.08 -10.63 -6.33
C GLY A 232 18.30 -9.11 -6.34
N LEU A 233 18.11 -8.47 -7.50
CA LEU A 233 18.35 -7.03 -7.67
C LEU A 233 17.55 -6.18 -6.68
N THR A 234 16.28 -6.49 -6.48
CA THR A 234 15.40 -5.77 -5.54
C THR A 234 15.91 -5.86 -4.10
N ASP A 235 16.36 -7.06 -3.68
CA ASP A 235 16.94 -7.27 -2.35
C ASP A 235 18.21 -6.42 -2.16
N ARG A 236 19.08 -6.40 -3.18
CA ARG A 236 20.29 -5.57 -3.19
C ARG A 236 19.96 -4.08 -3.18
N TYR A 237 19.01 -3.62 -3.97
CA TYR A 237 18.62 -2.21 -4.01
C TYR A 237 18.07 -1.73 -2.66
N LEU A 238 17.27 -2.54 -2.00
CA LEU A 238 16.79 -2.24 -0.67
C LEU A 238 17.90 -2.29 0.40
N SER A 239 18.88 -3.15 0.25
CA SER A 239 20.01 -3.27 1.19
C SER A 239 21.03 -2.15 1.03
N ASP A 240 21.45 -1.88 -0.21
CA ASP A 240 22.64 -1.09 -0.50
C ASP A 240 22.35 0.42 -0.60
N TYR A 241 21.11 0.81 -0.91
CA TYR A 241 20.76 2.21 -1.15
C TYR A 241 19.77 2.73 -0.10
N PRO A 242 20.16 3.71 0.75
CA PRO A 242 19.32 4.24 1.82
C PRO A 242 18.05 4.93 1.31
N ASN A 243 18.07 5.41 0.08
CA ASN A 243 16.99 6.13 -0.59
C ASN A 243 16.06 5.24 -1.43
N MET A 244 16.22 3.90 -1.40
CA MET A 244 15.35 2.95 -2.09
C MET A 244 14.38 2.28 -1.12
N PHE A 245 13.09 2.26 -1.49
CA PHE A 245 11.97 1.67 -0.75
C PHE A 245 11.15 0.76 -1.66
N GLY A 246 10.25 -0.04 -1.10
CA GLY A 246 9.39 -0.96 -1.86
C GLY A 246 7.94 -0.82 -1.47
N ASP A 247 7.06 -0.78 -2.48
CA ASP A 247 5.60 -0.77 -2.37
C ASP A 247 5.06 -2.20 -2.53
N LEU A 248 4.42 -2.73 -1.48
CA LEU A 248 3.87 -4.10 -1.40
C LEU A 248 2.55 -4.30 -2.15
N SER A 249 2.15 -3.37 -2.99
CA SER A 249 0.85 -3.35 -3.64
C SER A 249 0.71 -4.28 -4.85
N ALA A 250 -0.50 -4.37 -5.36
CA ALA A 250 -0.91 -5.15 -6.53
C ALA A 250 -0.73 -6.67 -6.41
N GLY A 251 -1.15 -7.37 -7.44
CA GLY A 251 -0.93 -8.83 -7.56
C GLY A 251 0.53 -9.23 -7.60
N SER A 252 1.44 -8.34 -8.01
CA SER A 252 2.88 -8.61 -8.04
C SER A 252 3.49 -8.63 -6.64
N GLY A 253 3.13 -7.68 -5.78
CA GLY A 253 3.51 -7.70 -4.37
C GLY A 253 2.92 -8.90 -3.63
N LEU A 254 1.64 -9.18 -3.83
CA LEU A 254 0.98 -10.35 -3.26
C LEU A 254 1.62 -11.67 -3.71
N ASN A 255 1.98 -11.79 -5.00
CA ASN A 255 2.70 -12.96 -5.52
C ASN A 255 4.07 -13.13 -4.85
N ALA A 256 4.81 -12.04 -4.64
CA ALA A 256 6.11 -12.08 -3.95
C ALA A 256 5.98 -12.61 -2.51
N LEU A 257 4.90 -12.26 -1.81
CA LEU A 257 4.64 -12.74 -0.44
C LEU A 257 4.20 -14.21 -0.38
N ARG A 258 3.56 -14.72 -1.45
CA ARG A 258 2.94 -16.06 -1.46
C ARG A 258 3.78 -17.14 -2.12
N ARG A 259 4.65 -16.78 -3.09
CA ARG A 259 5.37 -17.79 -3.90
C ARG A 259 6.39 -18.62 -3.10
N ASP A 260 6.96 -18.04 -2.05
CA ASP A 260 7.91 -18.67 -1.13
C ASP A 260 7.80 -18.03 0.26
N GLU A 261 7.09 -18.72 1.15
CA GLU A 261 6.76 -18.17 2.47
C GLU A 261 7.98 -17.91 3.34
N ASP A 262 8.96 -18.81 3.35
CA ASP A 262 10.17 -18.68 4.16
C ASP A 262 10.97 -17.46 3.71
N HIS A 263 11.17 -17.32 2.39
CA HIS A 263 11.81 -16.15 1.82
C HIS A 263 11.02 -14.86 2.13
N ALA A 264 9.69 -14.88 1.96
CA ALA A 264 8.86 -13.71 2.19
C ALA A 264 8.95 -13.21 3.63
N ARG A 265 8.94 -14.12 4.61
CA ARG A 265 9.12 -13.79 6.03
C ARG A 265 10.47 -13.12 6.28
N ASP A 266 11.56 -13.73 5.84
CA ASP A 266 12.90 -13.19 5.99
C ASP A 266 13.08 -11.85 5.29
N PHE A 267 12.52 -11.69 4.09
CA PHE A 267 12.55 -10.46 3.31
C PHE A 267 11.80 -9.32 4.01
N LEU A 268 10.59 -9.57 4.52
CA LEU A 268 9.81 -8.59 5.28
C LEU A 268 10.53 -8.15 6.56
N LEU A 269 11.17 -9.07 7.27
CA LEU A 269 11.94 -8.78 8.48
C LEU A 269 13.19 -7.98 8.17
N ARG A 270 13.96 -8.36 7.13
CA ARG A 270 15.18 -7.69 6.72
C ARG A 270 14.95 -6.27 6.25
N HIS A 271 13.90 -6.07 5.46
CA HIS A 271 13.56 -4.78 4.86
C HIS A 271 12.41 -4.03 5.57
N ARG A 272 12.09 -4.40 6.81
CA ARG A 272 10.97 -3.83 7.60
C ARG A 272 10.93 -2.32 7.70
N ASP A 273 12.08 -1.65 7.53
CA ASP A 273 12.20 -0.19 7.60
C ASP A 273 12.06 0.49 6.23
N LYS A 274 11.90 -0.29 5.16
CA LYS A 274 11.86 0.20 3.78
C LYS A 274 10.66 -0.29 2.97
N LEU A 275 9.95 -1.31 3.44
CA LEU A 275 8.74 -1.80 2.78
C LEU A 275 7.52 -1.08 3.31
N ILE A 276 6.59 -0.77 2.41
CA ILE A 276 5.39 0.01 2.70
C ILE A 276 4.18 -0.69 2.07
N TYR A 277 3.09 -0.78 2.83
CA TYR A 277 1.84 -1.32 2.33
C TYR A 277 1.17 -0.39 1.32
N GLY A 278 0.74 -0.92 0.20
CA GLY A 278 -0.17 -0.34 -0.78
C GLY A 278 -1.17 -1.41 -1.25
N SER A 279 -2.31 -1.00 -1.79
CA SER A 279 -3.30 -1.93 -2.33
C SER A 279 -3.25 -2.08 -3.84
N ASP A 280 -3.26 -0.99 -4.58
CA ASP A 280 -3.37 -0.95 -6.05
C ASP A 280 -4.45 -1.92 -6.55
N CYS A 281 -5.62 -1.89 -5.92
CA CYS A 281 -6.69 -2.78 -6.30
C CYS A 281 -7.94 -2.02 -6.78
N ASP A 282 -8.62 -2.59 -7.76
CA ASP A 282 -9.77 -2.03 -8.46
C ASP A 282 -11.11 -2.68 -8.07
N ASP A 283 -11.12 -3.62 -7.14
CA ASP A 283 -12.34 -4.24 -6.67
C ASP A 283 -13.29 -3.25 -5.97
N LEU A 284 -14.56 -3.61 -5.86
CA LEU A 284 -15.58 -2.69 -5.38
C LEU A 284 -15.87 -2.80 -3.88
N VAL A 285 -15.43 -3.89 -3.24
CA VAL A 285 -15.86 -4.25 -1.87
C VAL A 285 -14.81 -3.96 -0.81
N GLY A 286 -13.54 -4.19 -1.09
CA GLY A 286 -12.44 -4.06 -0.12
C GLY A 286 -12.31 -5.25 0.82
N ALA A 287 -12.81 -6.43 0.42
CA ALA A 287 -12.77 -7.65 1.21
C ALA A 287 -12.80 -8.90 0.31
N GLY A 288 -12.41 -10.05 0.90
CA GLY A 288 -12.44 -11.35 0.23
C GLY A 288 -11.38 -11.52 -0.85
N ASP A 289 -11.54 -12.56 -1.66
CA ASP A 289 -10.53 -13.01 -2.63
C ASP A 289 -10.40 -12.09 -3.86
N ALA A 290 -11.36 -11.24 -4.11
CA ALA A 290 -11.29 -10.25 -5.19
C ALA A 290 -10.39 -9.05 -4.81
N CYS A 291 -10.25 -8.74 -3.52
CA CYS A 291 -9.50 -7.58 -3.05
C CYS A 291 -8.03 -7.94 -2.76
N GLN A 292 -7.15 -7.64 -3.69
CA GLN A 292 -5.70 -7.87 -3.52
C GLN A 292 -5.15 -7.11 -2.32
N GLY A 293 -5.62 -5.90 -2.05
CA GLY A 293 -5.23 -5.11 -0.89
C GLY A 293 -5.58 -5.79 0.45
N ALA A 294 -6.80 -6.29 0.59
CA ALA A 294 -7.21 -7.05 1.78
C ALA A 294 -6.41 -8.34 1.95
N GLN A 295 -6.13 -9.04 0.85
CA GLN A 295 -5.28 -10.24 0.86
C GLN A 295 -3.85 -9.91 1.28
N THR A 296 -3.25 -8.83 0.80
CA THR A 296 -1.90 -8.38 1.20
C THR A 296 -1.84 -8.03 2.69
N ILE A 297 -2.87 -7.38 3.25
CA ILE A 297 -2.99 -7.14 4.70
C ILE A 297 -2.99 -8.47 5.46
N ALA A 298 -3.79 -9.45 5.01
CA ALA A 298 -3.87 -10.77 5.64
C ALA A 298 -2.53 -11.51 5.60
N GLU A 299 -1.83 -11.49 4.46
CA GLU A 299 -0.51 -12.11 4.32
C GLU A 299 0.55 -11.46 5.20
N ILE A 300 0.62 -10.13 5.25
CA ILE A 300 1.55 -9.45 6.15
C ILE A 300 1.29 -9.83 7.61
N ARG A 301 0.02 -9.90 8.03
CA ARG A 301 -0.34 -10.32 9.40
C ARG A 301 0.03 -11.77 9.69
N ARG A 302 -0.11 -12.65 8.71
CA ARG A 302 0.23 -14.07 8.81
C ARG A 302 1.75 -14.29 8.86
N LEU A 303 2.49 -13.59 8.01
CA LEU A 303 3.95 -13.74 7.88
C LEU A 303 4.72 -13.04 9.01
N VAL A 304 4.18 -11.95 9.55
CA VAL A 304 4.84 -11.10 10.56
C VAL A 304 3.95 -11.00 11.80
N PRO A 305 4.07 -11.93 12.78
CA PRO A 305 3.29 -11.90 14.01
C PRO A 305 3.65 -10.71 14.92
N GLU A 306 4.84 -10.11 14.78
CA GLU A 306 5.33 -9.03 15.63
C GLU A 306 4.65 -7.70 15.30
N THR A 307 3.76 -7.23 16.16
CA THR A 307 3.01 -5.98 16.00
C THR A 307 3.91 -4.76 15.73
N LYS A 308 5.10 -4.71 16.33
CA LYS A 308 6.06 -3.61 16.13
C LYS A 308 6.54 -3.54 14.68
N ILE A 309 6.77 -4.69 14.04
CA ILE A 309 7.21 -4.76 12.65
C ILE A 309 6.05 -4.44 11.71
N ARG A 310 4.86 -5.02 11.96
CA ARG A 310 3.67 -4.68 11.16
C ARG A 310 3.35 -3.19 11.18
N ARG A 311 3.50 -2.50 12.32
CA ARG A 311 3.31 -1.04 12.38
C ARG A 311 4.23 -0.29 11.42
N LYS A 312 5.48 -0.72 11.26
CA LYS A 312 6.40 -0.14 10.27
C LYS A 312 5.87 -0.33 8.86
N LEU A 313 5.51 -1.55 8.48
CA LEU A 313 5.00 -1.90 7.15
C LEU A 313 3.69 -1.20 6.84
N PHE A 314 2.77 -1.12 7.81
CA PHE A 314 1.43 -0.58 7.60
C PHE A 314 1.33 0.95 7.74
N SER A 315 2.20 1.61 8.49
CA SER A 315 2.02 3.03 8.74
C SER A 315 3.28 3.85 9.00
N GLU A 316 4.24 3.36 9.82
CA GLU A 316 5.36 4.21 10.27
C GLU A 316 6.28 4.60 9.12
N ASN A 317 6.57 3.66 8.20
CA ASN A 317 7.37 3.94 7.01
C ASN A 317 6.65 4.92 6.07
N ALA A 318 5.34 4.73 5.85
CA ALA A 318 4.54 5.67 5.07
C ALA A 318 4.58 7.09 5.65
N LYS A 319 4.31 7.24 6.96
CA LYS A 319 4.38 8.54 7.63
C LYS A 319 5.73 9.22 7.46
N ARG A 320 6.81 8.47 7.60
CA ARG A 320 8.17 8.98 7.47
C ARG A 320 8.50 9.39 6.04
N VAL A 321 8.15 8.56 5.06
CA VAL A 321 8.50 8.76 3.64
C VAL A 321 7.66 9.88 3.02
N PHE A 322 6.36 9.90 3.27
CA PHE A 322 5.43 10.86 2.68
C PHE A 322 5.17 12.08 3.57
N ARG A 323 5.68 12.09 4.82
CA ARG A 323 5.51 13.18 5.81
C ARG A 323 4.05 13.53 6.11
N ILE A 324 3.21 12.52 6.30
CA ILE A 324 1.76 12.61 6.52
C ILE A 324 1.35 12.12 7.92
#